data_b648bb30e42bade005847878631bbb54
#
_entry.id   b648bb30e42bade005847878631bbb54
#
_cell.length_a   1.000
_cell.length_b   1.000
_cell.length_c   1.000
_cell.angle_alpha   90.00
_cell.angle_beta   90.00
_cell.angle_gamma   90.00
#
_symmetry.space_group_name_H-M   'P 1'
#
loop_
_entity.id
_entity.type
_entity.pdbx_description
1 polymer ?
#
loop_
_entity_poly.entity_id
_entity_poly.type
_entity_poly.pdbx_seq_one_letter_code
_entity_poly.pdbx_strand_id
1 'polypeptide(L)'
;MKHALRRIVPVLLALLIIASVLWYCFVYDRDFTRDMLLGQARYHSTHGNPQLSSWFYDLAYKHSGQDEIVAIELANQFKAEGNYTKAEYTLSNAIADGGTVDLYIALCKTYVEQDKLLDAVNMLDSVSDASIKAQLEAMRPQAPTADPEPGFYSEYISVDIQTSEGTLYCTTDGEYPSTEEDAYSEPIALPAGETTIYAVCVADNGLVSPVSVLGYTVGGVIEEVVFEDFAVEQAIREALEVDADTVLYTNDLWTITSFTAPAGAGTYNDLTKLTYLESLSVEGQSFDTLRFLSSLTYLKELNLTDCKFPSEELGIIAALPALNSLTLSDCNLSTAAGLENAQNVTYLDLSNNTIRNLEPLSSMLNLQEVNLKHNAMTSLTALGALTNLTKLDVSYNSLTSIAPIATCVKLSYLEAGNNSLTNLGAVDNLPALTHLGVSNNKLTEVDILAGCTGLTELSIASNDITDISALSTLVNLEVFDFSYNEVSSLPQWPDGCALRTIDGSYNALESISGLKNMQDLSYVYMDYNQITSVEDLASCYNLVMVNVYGNEVGSVDALTEHNIIVNYDPT
;
A
#
# COMPACT_ATOMS: atom_id res chain seq x y z
N MET A 1 28.59 79.11 8.89
CA MET A 1 27.40 78.22 8.83
C MET A 1 26.78 78.16 7.41
N LYS A 2 26.52 79.28 6.68
CA LYS A 2 25.89 79.26 5.35
C LYS A 2 26.71 78.51 4.26
N HIS A 3 28.06 78.50 4.32
CA HIS A 3 28.94 77.86 3.31
C HIS A 3 29.03 76.30 3.55
N ALA A 4 28.93 75.81 4.80
CA ALA A 4 28.91 74.40 5.09
C ALA A 4 27.57 73.77 4.66
N LEU A 5 26.44 74.46 4.91
CA LEU A 5 25.11 73.99 4.48
C LEU A 5 24.98 73.82 2.97
N ARG A 6 25.62 74.76 2.14
CA ARG A 6 25.61 74.67 0.68
C ARG A 6 26.37 73.47 0.10
N ARG A 7 27.28 72.84 0.85
CA ARG A 7 28.01 71.61 0.46
C ARG A 7 27.36 70.32 1.00
N ILE A 8 26.73 70.41 2.15
CA ILE A 8 26.12 69.24 2.81
C ILE A 8 24.74 68.92 2.22
N VAL A 9 23.93 69.94 1.86
CA VAL A 9 22.59 69.75 1.28
C VAL A 9 22.61 68.93 -0.02
N PRO A 10 23.47 69.22 -1.04
CA PRO A 10 23.50 68.44 -2.26
C PRO A 10 24.01 67.01 -2.03
N VAL A 11 24.89 66.78 -1.08
CA VAL A 11 25.37 65.43 -0.70
C VAL A 11 24.27 64.63 -0.03
N LEU A 12 23.51 65.24 0.89
CA LEU A 12 22.36 64.62 1.52
C LEU A 12 21.23 64.34 0.52
N LEU A 13 21.01 65.27 -0.45
CA LEU A 13 20.01 65.08 -1.50
C LEU A 13 20.42 63.93 -2.45
N ALA A 14 21.70 63.87 -2.82
CA ALA A 14 22.24 62.76 -3.62
C ALA A 14 22.13 61.41 -2.88
N LEU A 15 22.42 61.38 -1.58
CA LEU A 15 22.26 60.19 -0.77
C LEU A 15 20.77 59.79 -0.64
N LEU A 16 19.84 60.71 -0.51
CA LEU A 16 18.40 60.49 -0.51
C LEU A 16 17.89 59.95 -1.87
N ILE A 17 18.39 60.49 -2.97
CA ILE A 17 18.06 60.00 -4.32
C ILE A 17 18.60 58.60 -4.51
N ILE A 18 19.86 58.33 -4.14
CA ILE A 18 20.45 57.02 -4.20
C ILE A 18 19.66 56.04 -3.32
N ALA A 19 19.32 56.43 -2.09
CA ALA A 19 18.51 55.60 -1.19
C ALA A 19 17.09 55.33 -1.76
N SER A 20 16.47 56.33 -2.41
CA SER A 20 15.14 56.16 -3.03
C SER A 20 15.20 55.26 -4.27
N VAL A 21 16.25 55.39 -5.08
CA VAL A 21 16.47 54.50 -6.24
C VAL A 21 16.76 53.08 -5.79
N LEU A 22 17.62 52.91 -4.80
CA LEU A 22 17.90 51.60 -4.21
C LEU A 22 16.64 50.98 -3.57
N TRP A 23 15.84 51.81 -2.88
CA TRP A 23 14.57 51.35 -2.31
C TRP A 23 13.57 50.97 -3.40
N TYR A 24 13.48 51.77 -4.49
CA TYR A 24 12.62 51.46 -5.64
C TYR A 24 13.04 50.13 -6.30
N CYS A 25 14.32 49.95 -6.62
CA CYS A 25 14.85 48.71 -7.19
C CYS A 25 14.58 47.53 -6.25
N PHE A 26 14.80 47.70 -4.95
CA PHE A 26 14.59 46.65 -3.96
C PHE A 26 13.13 46.21 -3.82
N VAL A 27 12.17 47.11 -4.03
CA VAL A 27 10.73 46.83 -3.86
C VAL A 27 10.05 46.44 -5.17
N TYR A 28 10.46 47.02 -6.32
CA TYR A 28 9.74 46.88 -7.57
C TYR A 28 10.47 46.09 -8.64
N ASP A 29 11.81 46.06 -8.64
CA ASP A 29 12.61 45.30 -9.60
C ASP A 29 13.30 44.13 -8.90
N ARG A 30 12.57 43.03 -8.80
CA ARG A 30 13.04 41.83 -8.12
C ARG A 30 14.26 41.20 -8.79
N ASP A 31 14.32 41.21 -10.13
CA ASP A 31 15.42 40.61 -10.89
C ASP A 31 16.71 41.42 -10.73
N PHE A 32 16.64 42.74 -10.85
CA PHE A 32 17.81 43.58 -10.61
C PHE A 32 18.35 43.46 -9.19
N THR A 33 17.45 43.41 -8.20
CA THR A 33 17.85 43.28 -6.80
C THR A 33 18.46 41.91 -6.53
N ARG A 34 17.87 40.85 -7.07
CA ARG A 34 18.43 39.49 -7.01
C ARG A 34 19.86 39.47 -7.57
N ASP A 35 20.05 39.95 -8.79
CA ASP A 35 21.34 39.91 -9.49
C ASP A 35 22.41 40.73 -8.77
N MET A 36 22.02 41.89 -8.21
CA MET A 36 22.92 42.71 -7.38
C MET A 36 23.37 41.96 -6.11
N LEU A 37 22.42 41.32 -5.41
CA LEU A 37 22.70 40.55 -4.19
C LEU A 37 23.56 39.33 -4.49
N LEU A 38 23.28 38.62 -5.60
CA LEU A 38 24.11 37.49 -6.07
C LEU A 38 25.52 37.95 -6.42
N GLY A 39 25.68 39.12 -7.08
CA GLY A 39 26.98 39.71 -7.35
C GLY A 39 27.80 39.95 -6.07
N GLN A 40 27.18 40.46 -5.00
CA GLN A 40 27.81 40.64 -3.70
C GLN A 40 28.12 39.30 -3.03
N ALA A 41 27.21 38.35 -3.08
CA ALA A 41 27.41 37.00 -2.52
C ALA A 41 28.64 36.32 -3.15
N ARG A 42 28.70 36.27 -4.48
CA ARG A 42 29.83 35.70 -5.24
C ARG A 42 31.15 36.44 -4.98
N TYR A 43 31.12 37.79 -4.88
CA TYR A 43 32.29 38.55 -4.52
C TYR A 43 32.84 38.15 -3.14
N HIS A 44 31.99 38.08 -2.13
CA HIS A 44 32.41 37.70 -0.79
C HIS A 44 32.84 36.21 -0.68
N SER A 45 32.23 35.33 -1.44
CA SER A 45 32.64 33.92 -1.55
C SER A 45 34.10 33.80 -2.02
N THR A 46 34.45 34.54 -3.09
CA THR A 46 35.81 34.49 -3.68
C THR A 46 36.85 35.25 -2.88
N HIS A 47 36.45 36.18 -2.00
CA HIS A 47 37.35 37.02 -1.19
C HIS A 47 37.46 36.56 0.29
N GLY A 48 37.06 35.34 0.59
CA GLY A 48 37.29 34.70 1.90
C GLY A 48 36.38 35.21 3.03
N ASN A 49 35.19 35.72 2.71
CA ASN A 49 34.19 36.16 3.68
C ASN A 49 32.92 35.28 3.60
N PRO A 50 32.96 34.00 4.00
CA PRO A 50 31.86 33.05 3.80
C PRO A 50 30.57 33.49 4.49
N GLN A 51 30.64 34.05 5.69
CA GLN A 51 29.46 34.48 6.47
C GLN A 51 28.72 35.67 5.78
N LEU A 52 29.43 36.57 5.13
CA LEU A 52 28.81 37.64 4.35
C LEU A 52 28.27 37.10 3.02
N SER A 53 28.95 36.14 2.42
CA SER A 53 28.50 35.46 1.23
C SER A 53 27.15 34.76 1.47
N SER A 54 27.07 33.91 2.47
CA SER A 54 25.84 33.20 2.81
C SER A 54 24.70 34.14 3.21
N TRP A 55 25.00 35.27 3.88
CA TRP A 55 23.99 36.28 4.19
C TRP A 55 23.42 36.96 2.93
N PHE A 56 24.27 37.30 1.96
CA PHE A 56 23.83 37.88 0.70
C PHE A 56 23.05 36.85 -0.15
N TYR A 57 23.44 35.59 -0.18
CA TYR A 57 22.70 34.51 -0.83
C TYR A 57 21.33 34.30 -0.20
N ASP A 58 21.24 34.25 1.14
CA ASP A 58 19.96 34.10 1.88
C ASP A 58 19.02 35.29 1.58
N LEU A 59 19.57 36.49 1.52
CA LEU A 59 18.79 37.68 1.18
C LEU A 59 18.31 37.64 -0.27
N ALA A 60 19.15 37.21 -1.20
CA ALA A 60 18.79 37.02 -2.60
C ALA A 60 17.69 35.98 -2.77
N TYR A 61 17.81 34.85 -2.06
CA TYR A 61 16.83 33.75 -2.06
C TYR A 61 15.46 34.22 -1.56
N LYS A 62 15.41 34.91 -0.44
CA LYS A 62 14.16 35.48 0.10
C LYS A 62 13.54 36.54 -0.80
N HIS A 63 14.34 37.27 -1.53
CA HIS A 63 13.88 38.36 -2.39
C HIS A 63 13.46 37.91 -3.78
N SER A 64 14.08 36.82 -4.30
CA SER A 64 13.76 36.24 -5.60
C SER A 64 12.44 35.46 -5.63
N GLY A 65 11.80 35.27 -4.48
CA GLY A 65 10.62 34.39 -4.36
C GLY A 65 10.99 32.92 -4.49
N GLN A 66 12.15 32.57 -3.92
CA GLN A 66 12.67 31.19 -3.84
C GLN A 66 13.13 30.64 -5.20
N ASP A 67 13.76 31.49 -5.99
CA ASP A 67 14.33 31.13 -7.28
C ASP A 67 15.30 29.93 -7.16
N GLU A 68 15.13 28.95 -8.04
CA GLU A 68 15.86 27.68 -8.08
C GLU A 68 17.37 27.87 -8.11
N ILE A 69 17.87 28.73 -9.00
CA ILE A 69 19.30 28.97 -9.18
C ILE A 69 19.89 29.55 -7.90
N VAL A 70 19.17 30.48 -7.27
CA VAL A 70 19.59 31.09 -6.00
C VAL A 70 19.59 30.07 -4.85
N ALA A 71 18.58 29.18 -4.82
CA ALA A 71 18.52 28.11 -3.84
C ALA A 71 19.73 27.16 -3.94
N ILE A 72 20.09 26.77 -5.14
CA ILE A 72 21.25 25.88 -5.39
C ILE A 72 22.56 26.59 -5.04
N GLU A 73 22.77 27.87 -5.42
CA GLU A 73 23.96 28.63 -5.07
C GLU A 73 24.09 28.83 -3.54
N LEU A 74 22.98 29.13 -2.85
CA LEU A 74 22.95 29.26 -1.39
C LEU A 74 23.29 27.93 -0.70
N ALA A 75 22.72 26.83 -1.17
CA ALA A 75 23.02 25.50 -0.64
C ALA A 75 24.50 25.14 -0.84
N ASN A 76 25.07 25.43 -2.02
CA ASN A 76 26.49 25.21 -2.28
C ASN A 76 27.38 26.09 -1.38
N GLN A 77 26.98 27.31 -1.06
CA GLN A 77 27.70 28.15 -0.11
C GLN A 77 27.65 27.55 1.31
N PHE A 78 26.49 27.06 1.76
CA PHE A 78 26.38 26.35 3.05
C PHE A 78 27.25 25.08 3.09
N LYS A 79 27.29 24.32 2.00
CA LYS A 79 28.21 23.15 1.90
C LYS A 79 29.68 23.55 2.03
N ALA A 80 30.09 24.61 1.37
CA ALA A 80 31.46 25.15 1.46
C ALA A 80 31.82 25.60 2.89
N GLU A 81 30.83 25.96 3.69
CA GLU A 81 30.97 26.27 5.12
C GLU A 81 30.91 25.01 6.03
N GLY A 82 30.71 23.83 5.47
CA GLY A 82 30.51 22.58 6.21
C GLY A 82 29.11 22.45 6.85
N ASN A 83 28.17 23.33 6.48
CA ASN A 83 26.83 23.36 7.06
C ASN A 83 25.81 22.62 6.17
N TYR A 84 25.96 21.34 6.04
CA TYR A 84 25.11 20.50 5.20
C TYR A 84 23.64 20.50 5.62
N THR A 85 23.34 20.59 6.91
CA THR A 85 21.95 20.66 7.42
C THR A 85 21.20 21.87 6.85
N LYS A 86 21.85 23.02 6.74
CA LYS A 86 21.25 24.20 6.13
C LYS A 86 21.10 24.06 4.62
N ALA A 87 22.06 23.42 3.96
CA ALA A 87 21.98 23.15 2.53
C ALA A 87 20.79 22.23 2.22
N GLU A 88 20.63 21.11 2.94
CA GLU A 88 19.48 20.21 2.84
C GLU A 88 18.16 20.96 3.06
N TYR A 89 18.06 21.73 4.14
CA TYR A 89 16.84 22.50 4.48
C TYR A 89 16.48 23.49 3.36
N THR A 90 17.48 24.21 2.81
CA THR A 90 17.26 25.18 1.73
C THR A 90 16.72 24.51 0.47
N LEU A 91 17.33 23.39 0.05
CA LEU A 91 16.92 22.66 -1.15
C LEU A 91 15.55 21.97 -0.95
N SER A 92 15.31 21.38 0.21
CA SER A 92 14.02 20.73 0.52
C SER A 92 12.86 21.73 0.52
N ASN A 93 13.07 22.94 1.06
CA ASN A 93 12.05 24.00 1.01
C ASN A 93 11.80 24.47 -0.43
N ALA A 94 12.86 24.64 -1.23
CA ALA A 94 12.70 25.04 -2.64
C ALA A 94 11.94 23.96 -3.43
N ILE A 95 12.18 22.67 -3.14
CA ILE A 95 11.43 21.55 -3.73
C ILE A 95 9.96 21.60 -3.31
N ALA A 96 9.66 21.87 -2.05
CA ALA A 96 8.28 21.97 -1.55
C ALA A 96 7.48 23.12 -2.18
N ASP A 97 8.15 24.21 -2.58
CA ASP A 97 7.53 25.39 -3.20
C ASP A 97 7.36 25.29 -4.73
N GLY A 98 7.96 24.30 -5.39
CA GLY A 98 7.89 24.07 -6.83
C GLY A 98 9.13 23.34 -7.32
N GLY A 99 9.24 22.05 -6.99
CA GLY A 99 10.40 21.22 -7.31
C GLY A 99 10.72 21.19 -8.80
N THR A 100 12.00 21.22 -9.13
CA THR A 100 12.55 21.05 -10.47
C THR A 100 13.60 19.94 -10.47
N VAL A 101 13.93 19.42 -11.64
CA VAL A 101 14.95 18.36 -11.80
C VAL A 101 16.29 18.78 -11.17
N ASP A 102 16.72 20.04 -11.39
CA ASP A 102 18.00 20.54 -10.91
C ASP A 102 18.05 20.65 -9.37
N LEU A 103 16.94 21.00 -8.73
CA LEU A 103 16.83 21.00 -7.25
C LEU A 103 16.96 19.58 -6.68
N TYR A 104 16.32 18.60 -7.29
CA TYR A 104 16.45 17.19 -6.86
C TYR A 104 17.88 16.67 -7.06
N ILE A 105 18.53 17.01 -8.18
CA ILE A 105 19.94 16.67 -8.41
C ILE A 105 20.84 17.33 -7.36
N ALA A 106 20.61 18.61 -7.04
CA ALA A 106 21.38 19.33 -6.04
C ALA A 106 21.22 18.74 -4.64
N LEU A 107 20.00 18.33 -4.27
CA LEU A 107 19.72 17.67 -2.99
C LEU A 107 20.34 16.28 -2.94
N CYS A 108 20.24 15.48 -4.02
CA CYS A 108 20.86 14.18 -4.15
C CYS A 108 22.38 14.26 -3.94
N LYS A 109 23.05 15.20 -4.62
CA LYS A 109 24.48 15.47 -4.41
C LYS A 109 24.81 15.84 -2.96
N THR A 110 23.93 16.60 -2.33
CA THR A 110 24.13 17.01 -0.93
C THR A 110 24.05 15.81 0.02
N TYR A 111 23.18 14.84 -0.25
CA TYR A 111 23.14 13.59 0.49
C TYR A 111 24.37 12.71 0.23
N VAL A 112 24.76 12.55 -1.03
CA VAL A 112 25.97 11.77 -1.40
C VAL A 112 27.22 12.33 -0.72
N GLU A 113 27.41 13.66 -0.70
CA GLU A 113 28.56 14.32 -0.04
C GLU A 113 28.54 14.16 1.49
N GLN A 114 27.44 13.74 2.09
CA GLN A 114 27.31 13.46 3.53
C GLN A 114 27.31 11.97 3.84
N ASP A 115 27.57 11.14 2.87
CA ASP A 115 27.50 9.69 3.02
C ASP A 115 26.09 9.17 3.39
N LYS A 116 25.06 9.83 2.87
CA LYS A 116 23.65 9.47 3.09
C LYS A 116 23.04 8.87 1.81
N LEU A 117 23.65 7.79 1.29
CA LEU A 117 23.19 7.17 0.04
C LEU A 117 21.75 6.68 0.10
N LEU A 118 21.32 6.08 1.21
CA LEU A 118 19.95 5.63 1.39
C LEU A 118 18.95 6.80 1.36
N ASP A 119 19.26 7.93 1.99
CA ASP A 119 18.41 9.11 1.97
C ASP A 119 18.28 9.67 0.53
N ALA A 120 19.38 9.64 -0.25
CA ALA A 120 19.36 10.03 -1.65
C ALA A 120 18.46 9.11 -2.49
N VAL A 121 18.54 7.79 -2.30
CA VAL A 121 17.66 6.80 -2.98
C VAL A 121 16.21 7.05 -2.60
N ASN A 122 15.88 7.11 -1.32
CA ASN A 122 14.51 7.30 -0.82
C ASN A 122 13.90 8.62 -1.31
N MET A 123 14.70 9.68 -1.36
CA MET A 123 14.26 10.98 -1.89
C MET A 123 13.88 10.88 -3.36
N LEU A 124 14.70 10.23 -4.20
CA LEU A 124 14.42 10.06 -5.63
C LEU A 124 13.20 9.16 -5.86
N ASP A 125 13.04 8.10 -5.09
CA ASP A 125 11.92 7.16 -5.20
C ASP A 125 10.59 7.78 -4.76
N SER A 126 10.63 8.74 -3.82
CA SER A 126 9.46 9.46 -3.28
C SER A 126 8.96 10.63 -4.12
N VAL A 127 9.60 10.95 -5.27
CA VAL A 127 9.17 12.05 -6.14
C VAL A 127 7.74 11.82 -6.65
N SER A 128 6.83 12.71 -6.29
CA SER A 128 5.39 12.60 -6.59
C SER A 128 4.99 13.18 -7.94
N ASP A 129 5.72 14.21 -8.45
CA ASP A 129 5.46 14.77 -9.78
C ASP A 129 5.93 13.82 -10.87
N ALA A 130 4.98 13.31 -11.66
CA ALA A 130 5.24 12.29 -12.69
C ALA A 130 6.18 12.77 -13.79
N SER A 131 6.17 14.09 -14.13
CA SER A 131 7.03 14.66 -15.18
C SER A 131 8.47 14.79 -14.69
N ILE A 132 8.66 15.26 -13.47
CA ILE A 132 9.97 15.37 -12.84
C ILE A 132 10.55 13.98 -12.59
N LYS A 133 9.74 13.05 -12.07
CA LYS A 133 10.14 11.66 -11.83
C LYS A 133 10.65 10.99 -13.12
N ALA A 134 9.90 11.10 -14.21
CA ALA A 134 10.31 10.53 -15.51
C ALA A 134 11.62 11.13 -16.04
N GLN A 135 11.87 12.43 -15.84
CA GLN A 135 13.12 13.06 -16.22
C GLN A 135 14.30 12.61 -15.36
N LEU A 136 14.10 12.52 -14.05
CA LEU A 136 15.12 11.99 -13.12
C LEU A 136 15.44 10.52 -13.41
N GLU A 137 14.44 9.68 -13.65
CA GLU A 137 14.63 8.27 -14.02
C GLU A 137 15.39 8.09 -15.34
N ALA A 138 15.18 8.99 -16.31
CA ALA A 138 15.94 8.97 -17.58
C ALA A 138 17.40 9.37 -17.41
N MET A 139 17.77 10.07 -16.33
CA MET A 139 19.13 10.55 -16.02
C MET A 139 19.80 9.72 -14.93
N ARG A 140 19.04 8.90 -14.23
CA ARG A 140 19.47 8.05 -13.12
C ARG A 140 20.18 6.81 -13.66
N PRO A 141 21.31 6.37 -13.07
CA PRO A 141 21.93 5.10 -13.45
C PRO A 141 20.99 3.92 -13.16
N GLN A 142 21.12 2.88 -13.93
CA GLN A 142 20.39 1.62 -13.67
C GLN A 142 20.88 0.98 -12.38
N ALA A 143 20.00 0.20 -11.73
CA ALA A 143 20.39 -0.59 -10.57
C ALA A 143 21.56 -1.52 -10.94
N PRO A 144 22.60 -1.66 -10.08
CA PRO A 144 23.70 -2.58 -10.31
C PRO A 144 23.22 -4.03 -10.55
N THR A 145 23.90 -4.75 -11.40
CA THR A 145 23.69 -6.18 -11.67
C THR A 145 24.86 -7.00 -11.19
N ALA A 146 24.71 -8.31 -11.10
CA ALA A 146 25.75 -9.21 -10.59
C ALA A 146 25.96 -10.40 -11.53
N ASP A 147 27.20 -10.85 -11.61
CA ASP A 147 27.59 -12.07 -12.31
C ASP A 147 28.51 -12.92 -11.39
N PRO A 148 28.13 -14.13 -11.01
CA PRO A 148 26.88 -14.80 -11.33
C PRO A 148 25.66 -14.14 -10.67
N GLU A 149 24.43 -14.39 -11.22
CA GLU A 149 23.19 -13.86 -10.68
C GLU A 149 22.94 -14.32 -9.21
N PRO A 150 22.13 -13.58 -8.43
CA PRO A 150 21.74 -14.01 -7.09
C PRO A 150 21.14 -15.41 -7.08
N GLY A 151 21.48 -16.21 -6.07
CA GLY A 151 21.00 -17.58 -5.99
C GLY A 151 21.84 -18.48 -5.10
N PHE A 152 21.59 -19.77 -5.24
CA PHE A 152 22.35 -20.81 -4.54
C PHE A 152 23.51 -21.33 -5.39
N TYR A 153 24.66 -21.55 -4.73
CA TYR A 153 25.87 -22.08 -5.34
C TYR A 153 26.50 -23.16 -4.44
N SER A 154 26.70 -24.36 -5.01
CA SER A 154 27.29 -25.50 -4.28
C SER A 154 28.78 -25.36 -4.05
N GLU A 155 29.44 -24.46 -4.77
CA GLU A 155 30.88 -24.20 -4.69
C GLU A 155 31.14 -22.73 -4.32
N TYR A 156 32.33 -22.45 -3.81
CA TYR A 156 32.75 -21.07 -3.56
C TYR A 156 32.71 -20.27 -4.85
N ILE A 157 32.06 -19.12 -4.81
CA ILE A 157 31.97 -18.21 -5.94
C ILE A 157 32.56 -16.84 -5.60
N SER A 158 32.95 -16.13 -6.64
CA SER A 158 33.26 -14.71 -6.58
C SER A 158 32.24 -13.99 -7.44
N VAL A 159 31.62 -12.97 -6.88
CA VAL A 159 30.55 -12.20 -7.51
C VAL A 159 31.13 -10.88 -8.02
N ASP A 160 31.01 -10.66 -9.33
CA ASP A 160 31.35 -9.39 -9.96
C ASP A 160 30.10 -8.52 -10.05
N ILE A 161 30.15 -7.33 -9.44
CA ILE A 161 29.04 -6.38 -9.46
C ILE A 161 29.26 -5.40 -10.62
N GLN A 162 28.26 -5.21 -11.46
CA GLN A 162 28.36 -4.45 -12.69
C GLN A 162 27.44 -3.23 -12.67
N THR A 163 27.95 -2.13 -13.20
CA THR A 163 27.16 -0.91 -13.42
C THR A 163 27.42 -0.37 -14.83
N SER A 164 26.48 0.33 -15.42
CA SER A 164 26.62 0.94 -16.75
C SER A 164 27.42 2.25 -16.70
N GLU A 165 27.48 2.92 -15.54
CA GLU A 165 28.13 4.24 -15.38
C GLU A 165 28.37 4.55 -13.90
N GLY A 166 29.27 5.49 -13.62
CA GLY A 166 29.51 6.03 -12.29
C GLY A 166 30.39 5.17 -11.38
N THR A 167 30.39 5.50 -10.09
CA THR A 167 31.14 4.79 -9.05
C THR A 167 30.19 3.86 -8.30
N LEU A 168 30.59 2.61 -8.16
CA LEU A 168 29.84 1.55 -7.49
C LEU A 168 30.28 1.41 -6.04
N TYR A 169 29.31 1.27 -5.15
CA TYR A 169 29.51 1.00 -3.72
C TYR A 169 28.72 -0.24 -3.32
N CYS A 170 29.33 -1.15 -2.55
CA CYS A 170 28.72 -2.41 -2.14
C CYS A 170 29.11 -2.79 -0.71
N THR A 171 28.18 -3.41 0.02
CA THR A 171 28.45 -4.06 1.33
C THR A 171 27.95 -5.49 1.34
N THR A 172 28.47 -6.27 2.29
CA THR A 172 28.05 -7.65 2.58
C THR A 172 27.69 -7.86 4.05
N ASP A 173 27.68 -6.80 4.85
CA ASP A 173 27.49 -6.84 6.30
C ASP A 173 26.03 -6.64 6.75
N GLY A 174 25.12 -6.43 5.79
CA GLY A 174 23.70 -6.19 6.05
C GLY A 174 23.31 -4.72 6.18
N GLU A 175 24.28 -3.80 6.15
CA GLU A 175 24.08 -2.35 6.18
C GLU A 175 24.08 -1.78 4.75
N TYR A 176 23.55 -0.57 4.58
CA TYR A 176 23.59 0.10 3.27
C TYR A 176 24.99 0.65 2.98
N PRO A 177 25.41 0.64 1.69
CA PRO A 177 26.76 1.09 1.33
C PRO A 177 27.06 2.54 1.70
N SER A 178 28.29 2.79 2.10
CA SER A 178 28.91 4.09 2.40
C SER A 178 29.81 4.54 1.24
N THR A 179 29.87 5.85 0.97
CA THR A 179 30.79 6.42 -0.02
C THR A 179 32.22 6.51 0.48
N GLU A 180 32.44 6.41 1.79
CA GLU A 180 33.76 6.55 2.42
C GLU A 180 34.54 5.23 2.47
N GLU A 181 33.85 4.08 2.69
CA GLU A 181 34.47 2.81 2.97
C GLU A 181 34.17 1.71 1.95
N ASP A 182 33.02 1.78 1.23
CA ASP A 182 32.46 0.65 0.48
C ASP A 182 32.61 0.76 -1.04
N ALA A 183 33.59 1.53 -1.52
CA ALA A 183 33.84 1.63 -2.96
C ALA A 183 34.26 0.26 -3.54
N TYR A 184 33.45 -0.24 -4.49
CA TYR A 184 33.70 -1.51 -5.16
C TYR A 184 34.91 -1.43 -6.09
N SER A 185 35.83 -2.37 -5.94
CA SER A 185 37.07 -2.39 -6.74
C SER A 185 37.41 -3.75 -7.34
N GLU A 186 36.91 -4.84 -6.77
CA GLU A 186 37.20 -6.21 -7.20
C GLU A 186 36.04 -7.17 -6.87
N PRO A 187 35.93 -8.30 -7.57
CA PRO A 187 34.91 -9.30 -7.30
C PRO A 187 34.90 -9.80 -5.86
N ILE A 188 33.72 -9.90 -5.27
CA ILE A 188 33.51 -10.27 -3.87
C ILE A 188 33.52 -11.79 -3.76
N ALA A 189 34.53 -12.36 -3.08
CA ALA A 189 34.54 -13.78 -2.74
C ALA A 189 33.57 -14.05 -1.59
N LEU A 190 32.53 -14.88 -1.85
CA LEU A 190 31.50 -15.15 -0.85
C LEU A 190 31.90 -16.29 0.08
N PRO A 191 31.76 -16.13 1.40
CA PRO A 191 31.97 -17.21 2.38
C PRO A 191 30.85 -18.26 2.25
N ALA A 192 31.07 -19.43 2.84
CA ALA A 192 30.01 -20.42 2.99
C ALA A 192 28.88 -19.87 3.89
N GLY A 193 27.63 -20.11 3.51
CA GLY A 193 26.43 -19.60 4.16
C GLY A 193 25.74 -18.53 3.33
N GLU A 194 24.85 -17.79 3.98
CA GLU A 194 24.09 -16.72 3.35
C GLU A 194 24.85 -15.41 3.36
N THR A 195 24.82 -14.72 2.24
CA THR A 195 25.36 -13.37 2.11
C THR A 195 24.37 -12.52 1.30
N THR A 196 24.00 -11.38 1.82
CA THR A 196 23.26 -10.37 1.08
C THR A 196 24.19 -9.24 0.71
N ILE A 197 24.33 -8.95 -0.59
CA ILE A 197 25.09 -7.82 -1.08
C ILE A 197 24.10 -6.67 -1.34
N TYR A 198 24.36 -5.52 -0.72
CA TYR A 198 23.70 -4.27 -1.06
C TYR A 198 24.61 -3.50 -2.02
N ALA A 199 24.09 -3.09 -3.18
CA ALA A 199 24.89 -2.38 -4.18
C ALA A 199 24.13 -1.15 -4.69
N VAL A 200 24.85 -0.02 -4.82
CA VAL A 200 24.33 1.23 -5.34
C VAL A 200 25.39 1.93 -6.19
N CYS A 201 24.99 2.60 -7.25
CA CYS A 201 25.87 3.37 -8.12
C CYS A 201 25.60 4.86 -7.97
N VAL A 202 26.67 5.65 -7.93
CA VAL A 202 26.64 7.12 -7.97
C VAL A 202 27.17 7.57 -9.33
N ALA A 203 26.33 8.15 -10.18
CA ALA A 203 26.69 8.65 -11.48
C ALA A 203 27.46 9.98 -11.39
N ASP A 204 28.17 10.35 -12.47
CA ASP A 204 28.94 11.64 -12.56
C ASP A 204 28.03 12.86 -12.41
N ASN A 205 26.74 12.76 -12.79
CA ASN A 205 25.75 13.81 -12.60
C ASN A 205 25.31 13.96 -11.13
N GLY A 206 25.73 13.06 -10.24
CA GLY A 206 25.44 13.01 -8.81
C GLY A 206 24.13 12.35 -8.44
N LEU A 207 23.42 11.73 -9.39
CA LEU A 207 22.27 10.90 -9.10
C LEU A 207 22.70 9.49 -8.67
N VAL A 208 21.91 8.88 -7.77
CA VAL A 208 22.15 7.52 -7.30
C VAL A 208 21.19 6.53 -7.97
N SER A 209 21.64 5.32 -8.25
CA SER A 209 20.80 4.24 -8.75
C SER A 209 19.76 3.79 -7.71
N PRO A 210 18.73 3.02 -8.09
CA PRO A 210 18.05 2.16 -7.13
C PRO A 210 19.06 1.22 -6.46
N VAL A 211 18.77 0.81 -5.22
CA VAL A 211 19.62 -0.17 -4.51
C VAL A 211 19.33 -1.56 -5.06
N SER A 212 20.38 -2.30 -5.43
CA SER A 212 20.28 -3.73 -5.70
C SER A 212 20.49 -4.51 -4.40
N VAL A 213 19.56 -5.42 -4.09
CA VAL A 213 19.64 -6.34 -2.96
C VAL A 213 19.83 -7.74 -3.52
N LEU A 214 21.04 -8.28 -3.39
CA LEU A 214 21.50 -9.47 -4.10
C LEU A 214 21.79 -10.58 -3.07
N GLY A 215 20.88 -11.54 -2.96
CA GLY A 215 20.98 -12.63 -1.99
C GLY A 215 21.70 -13.85 -2.58
N TYR A 216 22.74 -14.31 -1.88
CA TYR A 216 23.51 -15.50 -2.24
C TYR A 216 23.53 -16.48 -1.09
N THR A 217 23.53 -17.77 -1.43
CA THR A 217 23.84 -18.84 -0.49
C THR A 217 24.95 -19.71 -1.07
N VAL A 218 26.05 -19.83 -0.37
CA VAL A 218 27.23 -20.56 -0.83
C VAL A 218 27.47 -21.78 0.06
N GLY A 219 27.51 -22.94 -0.56
CA GLY A 219 27.93 -24.17 0.07
C GLY A 219 26.87 -24.83 0.95
N GLY A 220 26.82 -26.12 0.87
CA GLY A 220 26.16 -27.12 1.69
C GLY A 220 26.79 -28.43 1.33
N VAL A 221 26.82 -29.39 2.25
CA VAL A 221 27.28 -30.74 1.91
C VAL A 221 26.25 -31.33 0.96
N ILE A 222 26.67 -31.64 -0.27
CA ILE A 222 25.82 -32.33 -1.23
C ILE A 222 25.79 -33.81 -0.83
N GLU A 223 24.65 -34.24 -0.33
CA GLU A 223 24.40 -35.61 0.12
C GLU A 223 23.23 -36.22 -0.63
N GLU A 224 23.24 -37.54 -0.79
CA GLU A 224 22.12 -38.29 -1.34
C GLU A 224 20.91 -38.16 -0.40
N VAL A 225 19.75 -37.82 -0.97
CA VAL A 225 18.51 -37.64 -0.19
C VAL A 225 17.83 -38.99 0.03
N VAL A 226 17.60 -39.31 1.30
CA VAL A 226 16.81 -40.48 1.70
C VAL A 226 15.47 -39.99 2.22
N PHE A 227 14.37 -40.39 1.61
CA PHE A 227 13.01 -40.03 2.03
C PHE A 227 12.46 -40.99 3.05
N GLU A 228 11.67 -40.50 4.01
CA GLU A 228 10.95 -41.25 5.01
C GLU A 228 9.56 -41.68 4.51
N ASP A 229 8.93 -40.83 3.69
CA ASP A 229 7.59 -41.03 3.17
C ASP A 229 7.54 -41.10 1.64
N PHE A 230 6.94 -42.18 1.14
CA PHE A 230 6.84 -42.42 -0.30
C PHE A 230 5.96 -41.41 -1.04
N ALA A 231 4.87 -40.93 -0.42
CA ALA A 231 3.98 -39.98 -1.07
C ALA A 231 4.65 -38.61 -1.20
N VAL A 232 5.39 -38.18 -0.16
CA VAL A 232 6.18 -36.93 -0.20
C VAL A 232 7.31 -37.05 -1.23
N GLU A 233 8.02 -38.20 -1.27
CA GLU A 233 9.05 -38.44 -2.29
C GLU A 233 8.48 -38.32 -3.70
N GLN A 234 7.36 -38.98 -4.00
CA GLN A 234 6.74 -38.90 -5.33
C GLN A 234 6.36 -37.47 -5.71
N ALA A 235 5.76 -36.72 -4.79
CA ALA A 235 5.39 -35.33 -5.03
C ALA A 235 6.62 -34.43 -5.28
N ILE A 236 7.74 -34.68 -4.58
CA ILE A 236 9.01 -33.98 -4.81
C ILE A 236 9.57 -34.33 -6.19
N ARG A 237 9.55 -35.61 -6.58
CA ARG A 237 10.00 -36.05 -7.90
C ARG A 237 9.15 -35.46 -9.03
N GLU A 238 7.84 -35.36 -8.84
CA GLU A 238 6.93 -34.69 -9.77
C GLU A 238 7.27 -33.18 -9.89
N ALA A 239 7.55 -32.52 -8.77
CA ALA A 239 7.91 -31.10 -8.74
C ALA A 239 9.25 -30.84 -9.47
N LEU A 240 10.18 -31.79 -9.42
CA LEU A 240 11.47 -31.75 -10.11
C LEU A 240 11.43 -32.28 -11.54
N GLU A 241 10.31 -32.84 -12.00
CA GLU A 241 10.14 -33.49 -13.30
C GLU A 241 11.16 -34.61 -13.57
N VAL A 242 11.47 -35.43 -12.54
CA VAL A 242 12.45 -36.51 -12.61
C VAL A 242 11.82 -37.90 -12.46
N ASP A 243 12.47 -38.92 -13.03
CA ASP A 243 12.04 -40.32 -12.97
C ASP A 243 12.24 -40.90 -11.54
N ALA A 244 11.48 -41.99 -11.26
CA ALA A 244 11.52 -42.68 -9.96
C ALA A 244 12.92 -43.26 -9.63
N ASP A 245 13.72 -43.58 -10.61
CA ASP A 245 15.05 -44.18 -10.46
C ASP A 245 16.18 -43.15 -10.34
N THR A 246 15.86 -41.85 -10.46
CA THR A 246 16.87 -40.78 -10.38
C THR A 246 17.35 -40.65 -8.95
N VAL A 247 18.67 -40.72 -8.72
CA VAL A 247 19.24 -40.40 -7.39
C VAL A 247 19.14 -38.89 -7.20
N LEU A 248 18.50 -38.49 -6.10
CA LEU A 248 18.37 -37.09 -5.72
C LEU A 248 19.42 -36.70 -4.68
N TYR A 249 19.96 -35.51 -4.84
CA TYR A 249 20.87 -34.90 -3.90
C TYR A 249 20.26 -33.68 -3.24
N THR A 250 20.79 -33.24 -2.12
CA THR A 250 20.24 -32.10 -1.36
C THR A 250 20.12 -30.84 -2.21
N ASN A 251 21.08 -30.59 -3.11
CA ASN A 251 21.04 -29.43 -4.03
C ASN A 251 19.93 -29.48 -5.08
N ASP A 252 19.43 -30.68 -5.43
CA ASP A 252 18.31 -30.78 -6.37
C ASP A 252 17.03 -30.20 -5.73
N LEU A 253 16.88 -30.38 -4.41
CA LEU A 253 15.73 -29.89 -3.67
C LEU A 253 15.72 -28.36 -3.47
N TRP A 254 16.85 -27.68 -3.60
CA TRP A 254 16.96 -26.23 -3.42
C TRP A 254 16.25 -25.40 -4.48
N THR A 255 15.93 -26.02 -5.60
CA THR A 255 15.14 -25.39 -6.68
C THR A 255 13.66 -25.33 -6.37
N ILE A 256 13.19 -26.10 -5.36
CA ILE A 256 11.78 -26.14 -4.97
C ILE A 256 11.49 -24.99 -4.00
N THR A 257 10.95 -23.91 -4.52
CA THR A 257 10.55 -22.73 -3.74
C THR A 257 9.05 -22.72 -3.40
N SER A 258 8.24 -23.51 -4.13
CA SER A 258 6.81 -23.69 -3.88
C SER A 258 6.46 -25.17 -3.89
N PHE A 259 5.68 -25.61 -2.92
CA PHE A 259 5.32 -27.03 -2.80
C PHE A 259 3.90 -27.21 -2.26
N THR A 260 3.15 -28.10 -2.90
CA THR A 260 1.89 -28.60 -2.39
C THR A 260 2.10 -30.02 -1.88
N ALA A 261 1.96 -30.20 -0.59
CA ALA A 261 2.20 -31.49 0.03
C ALA A 261 1.08 -32.49 -0.31
N PRO A 262 1.41 -33.76 -0.60
CA PRO A 262 0.44 -34.76 -1.00
C PRO A 262 -0.48 -35.13 0.16
N ALA A 263 -1.72 -35.46 -0.17
CA ALA A 263 -2.65 -36.01 0.80
C ALA A 263 -2.26 -37.44 1.22
N GLY A 264 -2.42 -37.74 2.50
CA GLY A 264 -2.27 -39.10 3.02
C GLY A 264 -0.85 -39.58 3.23
N ALA A 265 0.13 -38.69 3.27
CA ALA A 265 1.49 -39.00 3.73
C ALA A 265 1.45 -39.49 5.20
N GLY A 266 2.26 -40.49 5.52
CA GLY A 266 2.41 -40.98 6.88
C GLY A 266 3.22 -40.05 7.77
N THR A 267 4.10 -39.27 7.18
CA THR A 267 4.87 -38.19 7.83
C THR A 267 5.23 -37.09 6.84
N TYR A 268 5.36 -35.89 7.37
CA TYR A 268 5.80 -34.69 6.62
C TYR A 268 7.21 -34.24 7.01
N ASN A 269 7.98 -35.09 7.71
CA ASN A 269 9.35 -34.78 8.10
C ASN A 269 10.25 -34.50 6.89
N ASP A 270 9.98 -35.13 5.75
CA ASP A 270 10.75 -34.92 4.52
C ASP A 270 10.68 -33.45 4.01
N LEU A 271 9.65 -32.69 4.39
CA LEU A 271 9.57 -31.27 4.07
C LEU A 271 10.71 -30.44 4.69
N THR A 272 11.33 -30.93 5.78
CA THR A 272 12.51 -30.29 6.38
C THR A 272 13.70 -30.22 5.41
N LYS A 273 13.70 -31.05 4.35
CA LYS A 273 14.72 -31.08 3.31
C LYS A 273 14.57 -29.98 2.26
N LEU A 274 13.35 -29.37 2.19
CA LEU A 274 13.03 -28.27 1.28
C LEU A 274 13.42 -26.92 1.92
N THR A 275 14.70 -26.75 2.21
CA THR A 275 15.20 -25.63 3.03
C THR A 275 14.95 -24.26 2.43
N TYR A 276 14.82 -24.13 1.10
CA TYR A 276 14.54 -22.86 0.40
C TYR A 276 13.07 -22.69 0.03
N LEU A 277 12.18 -23.46 0.65
CA LEU A 277 10.76 -23.34 0.38
C LEU A 277 10.23 -21.99 0.84
N GLU A 278 9.60 -21.26 -0.08
CA GLU A 278 8.98 -19.97 0.16
C GLU A 278 7.45 -20.09 0.31
N SER A 279 6.83 -21.06 -0.36
CA SER A 279 5.37 -21.29 -0.30
C SER A 279 5.07 -22.77 -0.06
N LEU A 280 4.29 -23.07 1.00
CA LEU A 280 3.83 -24.40 1.35
C LEU A 280 2.32 -24.45 1.47
N SER A 281 1.70 -25.37 0.75
CA SER A 281 0.28 -25.70 0.89
C SER A 281 0.10 -27.14 1.33
N VAL A 282 -0.69 -27.36 2.37
CA VAL A 282 -1.13 -28.67 2.85
C VAL A 282 -2.63 -28.61 3.13
N GLU A 283 -3.40 -29.56 2.65
CA GLU A 283 -4.85 -29.57 2.77
C GLU A 283 -5.35 -30.91 3.34
N GLY A 284 -6.33 -30.85 4.25
CA GLY A 284 -7.09 -31.99 4.73
C GLY A 284 -6.28 -32.96 5.60
N GLN A 285 -5.21 -32.51 6.26
CA GLN A 285 -4.30 -33.38 6.99
C GLN A 285 -4.40 -33.23 8.50
N SER A 286 -3.89 -34.25 9.20
CA SER A 286 -3.80 -34.22 10.67
C SER A 286 -2.34 -34.37 11.11
N PHE A 287 -1.92 -33.49 11.99
CA PHE A 287 -0.56 -33.44 12.51
C PHE A 287 -0.57 -33.64 14.04
N ASP A 288 0.30 -34.49 14.53
CA ASP A 288 0.60 -34.56 15.96
C ASP A 288 1.49 -33.37 16.37
N THR A 289 2.32 -32.86 15.44
CA THR A 289 3.19 -31.71 15.65
C THR A 289 3.53 -31.04 14.32
N LEU A 290 3.75 -29.71 14.35
CA LEU A 290 4.19 -28.88 13.22
C LEU A 290 5.69 -28.59 13.25
N ARG A 291 6.48 -29.31 14.04
CA ARG A 291 7.92 -29.04 14.23
C ARG A 291 8.74 -29.06 12.95
N PHE A 292 8.32 -29.80 11.92
CA PHE A 292 8.96 -29.79 10.62
C PHE A 292 9.02 -28.37 9.99
N LEU A 293 8.05 -27.50 10.31
CA LEU A 293 8.05 -26.11 9.83
C LEU A 293 9.23 -25.30 10.34
N SER A 294 9.79 -25.62 11.51
CA SER A 294 10.86 -24.82 12.13
C SER A 294 12.14 -24.75 11.30
N SER A 295 12.35 -25.67 10.35
CA SER A 295 13.48 -25.67 9.42
C SER A 295 13.24 -24.85 8.16
N LEU A 296 11.97 -24.44 7.89
CA LEU A 296 11.57 -23.73 6.69
C LEU A 296 11.68 -22.22 6.90
N THR A 297 12.91 -21.74 7.11
CA THR A 297 13.17 -20.33 7.52
C THR A 297 12.90 -19.31 6.42
N TYR A 298 12.83 -19.73 5.15
CA TYR A 298 12.49 -18.90 4.00
C TYR A 298 10.99 -18.85 3.70
N LEU A 299 10.16 -19.57 4.47
CA LEU A 299 8.73 -19.70 4.19
C LEU A 299 8.03 -18.36 4.36
N LYS A 300 7.52 -17.83 3.25
CA LYS A 300 6.74 -16.58 3.16
C LYS A 300 5.24 -16.83 3.21
N GLU A 301 4.80 -17.94 2.63
CA GLU A 301 3.39 -18.29 2.51
C GLU A 301 3.16 -19.68 3.07
N LEU A 302 2.24 -19.80 4.03
CA LEU A 302 1.82 -21.07 4.62
C LEU A 302 0.30 -21.22 4.53
N ASN A 303 -0.13 -22.26 3.85
CA ASN A 303 -1.54 -22.68 3.79
C ASN A 303 -1.72 -24.05 4.42
N LEU A 304 -2.50 -24.12 5.50
CA LEU A 304 -2.89 -25.34 6.19
C LEU A 304 -4.43 -25.46 6.24
N THR A 305 -5.10 -25.41 5.09
CA THR A 305 -6.57 -25.49 5.00
C THR A 305 -7.07 -26.91 5.37
N ASP A 306 -8.15 -27.00 6.15
CA ASP A 306 -8.76 -28.24 6.64
C ASP A 306 -7.75 -29.16 7.37
N CYS A 307 -6.76 -28.56 8.02
CA CYS A 307 -5.73 -29.29 8.77
C CYS A 307 -6.04 -29.31 10.27
N LYS A 308 -5.75 -30.45 10.91
CA LYS A 308 -5.93 -30.63 12.36
C LYS A 308 -4.57 -30.75 13.03
N PHE A 309 -4.33 -29.89 14.01
CA PHE A 309 -3.11 -29.90 14.82
C PHE A 309 -3.39 -29.29 16.20
N PRO A 310 -2.57 -29.61 17.22
CA PRO A 310 -2.72 -28.98 18.53
C PRO A 310 -2.56 -27.45 18.45
N SER A 311 -3.48 -26.69 19.03
CA SER A 311 -3.44 -25.22 18.98
C SER A 311 -2.18 -24.61 19.64
N GLU A 312 -1.53 -25.35 20.52
CA GLU A 312 -0.25 -25.01 21.16
C GLU A 312 0.89 -24.89 20.13
N GLU A 313 0.76 -25.54 18.98
CA GLU A 313 1.76 -25.50 17.89
C GLU A 313 1.71 -24.21 17.06
N LEU A 314 0.71 -23.34 17.25
CA LEU A 314 0.63 -22.03 16.59
C LEU A 314 1.88 -21.18 16.84
N GLY A 315 2.53 -21.35 18.01
CA GLY A 315 3.79 -20.67 18.31
C GLY A 315 4.96 -21.06 17.39
N ILE A 316 4.93 -22.27 16.79
CA ILE A 316 5.93 -22.69 15.79
C ILE A 316 5.73 -21.90 14.49
N ILE A 317 4.47 -21.75 14.06
CA ILE A 317 4.13 -20.96 12.87
C ILE A 317 4.55 -19.49 13.09
N ALA A 318 4.23 -18.95 14.25
CA ALA A 318 4.55 -17.56 14.59
C ALA A 318 6.07 -17.27 14.68
N ALA A 319 6.88 -18.31 14.87
CA ALA A 319 8.33 -18.21 14.94
C ALA A 319 9.01 -18.22 13.55
N LEU A 320 8.27 -18.43 12.45
CA LEU A 320 8.81 -18.42 11.09
C LEU A 320 9.22 -16.98 10.68
N PRO A 321 10.50 -16.72 10.42
CA PRO A 321 11.01 -15.36 10.35
C PRO A 321 10.57 -14.62 9.07
N ALA A 322 10.32 -15.34 7.98
CA ALA A 322 9.96 -14.75 6.69
C ALA A 322 8.45 -14.75 6.41
N LEU A 323 7.62 -15.37 7.29
CA LEU A 323 6.20 -15.59 7.05
C LEU A 323 5.43 -14.26 6.97
N ASN A 324 4.77 -14.02 5.84
CA ASN A 324 3.93 -12.84 5.60
C ASN A 324 2.48 -13.16 5.22
N SER A 325 2.21 -14.38 4.74
CA SER A 325 0.88 -14.85 4.37
C SER A 325 0.56 -16.17 5.09
N LEU A 326 -0.52 -16.18 5.86
CA LEU A 326 -0.92 -17.35 6.67
C LEU A 326 -2.39 -17.67 6.48
N THR A 327 -2.67 -18.89 6.01
CA THR A 327 -4.02 -19.46 5.92
C THR A 327 -4.15 -20.68 6.84
N LEU A 328 -5.07 -20.60 7.80
CA LEU A 328 -5.45 -21.65 8.73
C LEU A 328 -6.98 -21.84 8.74
N SER A 329 -7.57 -21.88 7.55
CA SER A 329 -9.02 -22.03 7.37
C SER A 329 -9.44 -23.47 7.64
N ASP A 330 -10.59 -23.64 8.33
CA ASP A 330 -11.19 -24.95 8.64
C ASP A 330 -10.29 -25.88 9.48
N CYS A 331 -9.45 -25.30 10.35
CA CYS A 331 -8.51 -26.06 11.18
C CYS A 331 -9.05 -26.44 12.57
N ASN A 332 -10.36 -26.24 12.81
CA ASN A 332 -11.01 -26.49 14.11
C ASN A 332 -10.34 -25.74 15.29
N LEU A 333 -9.75 -24.57 15.02
CA LEU A 333 -9.10 -23.75 16.03
C LEU A 333 -10.14 -23.07 16.92
N SER A 334 -9.94 -23.13 18.23
CA SER A 334 -10.77 -22.40 19.21
C SER A 334 -10.09 -21.12 19.74
N THR A 335 -8.83 -20.93 19.41
CA THR A 335 -8.00 -19.81 19.85
C THR A 335 -6.98 -19.46 18.78
N ALA A 336 -6.56 -18.20 18.74
CA ALA A 336 -5.40 -17.71 17.99
C ALA A 336 -4.16 -17.52 18.88
N ALA A 337 -4.20 -18.00 20.14
CA ALA A 337 -3.07 -17.87 21.05
C ALA A 337 -1.84 -18.60 20.51
N GLY A 338 -0.71 -17.94 20.52
CA GLY A 338 0.54 -18.39 19.89
C GLY A 338 0.88 -17.58 18.62
N LEU A 339 -0.08 -16.92 17.97
CA LEU A 339 0.19 -16.09 16.80
C LEU A 339 0.68 -14.66 17.12
N GLU A 340 0.66 -14.23 18.37
CA GLU A 340 1.04 -12.88 18.81
C GLU A 340 2.46 -12.45 18.43
N ASN A 341 3.33 -13.42 18.13
CA ASN A 341 4.72 -13.16 17.69
C ASN A 341 4.89 -13.17 16.16
N ALA A 342 3.86 -13.45 15.39
CA ALA A 342 3.91 -13.46 13.92
C ALA A 342 3.87 -12.02 13.34
N GLN A 343 4.87 -11.21 13.67
CA GLN A 343 4.89 -9.75 13.44
C GLN A 343 5.02 -9.39 11.96
N ASN A 344 5.51 -10.28 11.10
CA ASN A 344 5.70 -10.02 9.67
C ASN A 344 4.46 -10.37 8.84
N VAL A 345 3.47 -11.03 9.43
CA VAL A 345 2.25 -11.43 8.72
C VAL A 345 1.41 -10.22 8.37
N THR A 346 1.10 -10.10 7.09
CA THR A 346 0.25 -9.05 6.51
C THR A 346 -1.11 -9.58 6.05
N TYR A 347 -1.17 -10.84 5.64
CA TYR A 347 -2.39 -11.56 5.28
C TYR A 347 -2.63 -12.71 6.25
N LEU A 348 -3.84 -12.77 6.85
CA LEU A 348 -4.23 -13.80 7.80
C LEU A 348 -5.65 -14.31 7.51
N ASP A 349 -5.77 -15.59 7.18
CA ASP A 349 -7.06 -16.27 7.07
C ASP A 349 -7.22 -17.29 8.21
N LEU A 350 -8.17 -17.03 9.11
CA LEU A 350 -8.61 -17.90 10.19
C LEU A 350 -10.09 -18.28 10.02
N SER A 351 -10.63 -18.21 8.81
CA SER A 351 -12.04 -18.50 8.55
C SER A 351 -12.43 -19.96 8.86
N ASN A 352 -13.72 -20.19 9.06
CA ASN A 352 -14.29 -21.52 9.31
C ASN A 352 -13.67 -22.22 10.54
N ASN A 353 -13.45 -21.47 11.61
CA ASN A 353 -12.95 -21.99 12.89
C ASN A 353 -13.98 -21.75 14.02
N THR A 354 -13.58 -21.92 15.25
CA THR A 354 -14.46 -21.69 16.43
C THR A 354 -13.89 -20.64 17.39
N ILE A 355 -13.09 -19.71 16.84
CA ILE A 355 -12.36 -18.70 17.60
C ILE A 355 -13.34 -17.70 18.22
N ARG A 356 -13.10 -17.37 19.48
CA ARG A 356 -13.90 -16.39 20.25
C ARG A 356 -13.12 -15.19 20.71
N ASN A 357 -11.83 -15.36 20.99
CA ASN A 357 -10.96 -14.32 21.51
C ASN A 357 -9.89 -13.95 20.48
N LEU A 358 -9.86 -12.68 20.12
CA LEU A 358 -8.90 -12.11 19.16
C LEU A 358 -7.72 -11.40 19.83
N GLU A 359 -7.63 -11.39 21.17
CA GLU A 359 -6.57 -10.68 21.90
C GLU A 359 -5.16 -10.99 21.37
N PRO A 360 -4.82 -12.24 21.01
CA PRO A 360 -3.52 -12.52 20.40
C PRO A 360 -3.20 -11.74 19.13
N LEU A 361 -4.21 -11.35 18.35
CA LEU A 361 -4.01 -10.59 17.11
C LEU A 361 -3.70 -9.12 17.35
N SER A 362 -3.98 -8.59 18.55
CA SER A 362 -3.82 -7.15 18.87
C SER A 362 -2.38 -6.65 18.74
N SER A 363 -1.39 -7.54 18.79
CA SER A 363 0.04 -7.23 18.62
C SER A 363 0.54 -7.36 17.18
N MET A 364 -0.24 -7.95 16.27
CA MET A 364 0.14 -8.18 14.88
C MET A 364 -0.08 -6.91 14.03
N LEU A 365 0.64 -5.84 14.32
CA LEU A 365 0.38 -4.48 13.82
C LEU A 365 0.59 -4.31 12.30
N ASN A 366 1.23 -5.28 11.64
CA ASN A 366 1.46 -5.27 10.20
C ASN A 366 0.33 -5.89 9.38
N LEU A 367 -0.70 -6.46 10.03
CA LEU A 367 -1.84 -7.04 9.33
C LEU A 367 -2.55 -5.99 8.46
N GLN A 368 -2.76 -6.37 7.20
CA GLN A 368 -3.45 -5.59 6.17
C GLN A 368 -4.75 -6.25 5.74
N GLU A 369 -4.76 -7.57 5.60
CA GLU A 369 -5.95 -8.33 5.23
C GLU A 369 -6.20 -9.43 6.26
N VAL A 370 -7.42 -9.46 6.79
CA VAL A 370 -7.82 -10.44 7.81
C VAL A 370 -9.16 -11.03 7.46
N ASN A 371 -9.20 -12.34 7.34
CA ASN A 371 -10.43 -13.13 7.16
C ASN A 371 -10.72 -13.93 8.43
N LEU A 372 -11.83 -13.60 9.08
CA LEU A 372 -12.33 -14.22 10.30
C LEU A 372 -13.77 -14.75 10.13
N LYS A 373 -14.18 -14.91 8.87
CA LYS A 373 -15.50 -15.40 8.51
C LYS A 373 -15.80 -16.77 9.15
N HIS A 374 -17.07 -17.01 9.52
CA HIS A 374 -17.51 -18.26 10.13
C HIS A 374 -16.68 -18.63 11.38
N ASN A 375 -16.77 -17.79 12.42
CA ASN A 375 -16.20 -18.03 13.74
C ASN A 375 -17.26 -17.81 14.85
N ALA A 376 -16.84 -17.76 16.09
CA ALA A 376 -17.74 -17.59 17.24
C ALA A 376 -17.49 -16.26 18.00
N MET A 377 -17.07 -15.22 17.29
CA MET A 377 -16.69 -13.93 17.88
C MET A 377 -17.91 -13.11 18.29
N THR A 378 -17.77 -12.41 19.41
CA THR A 378 -18.77 -11.45 19.91
C THR A 378 -18.23 -10.02 20.01
N SER A 379 -16.93 -9.81 19.83
CA SER A 379 -16.26 -8.52 19.94
C SER A 379 -15.06 -8.42 19.01
N LEU A 380 -14.82 -7.22 18.48
CA LEU A 380 -13.68 -6.85 17.63
C LEU A 380 -12.65 -5.97 18.37
N THR A 381 -12.72 -5.85 19.71
CA THR A 381 -11.90 -4.90 20.47
C THR A 381 -10.41 -5.03 20.19
N ALA A 382 -9.90 -6.25 20.03
CA ALA A 382 -8.49 -6.50 19.73
C ALA A 382 -8.06 -5.96 18.36
N LEU A 383 -8.97 -5.90 17.38
CA LEU A 383 -8.65 -5.42 16.03
C LEU A 383 -8.51 -3.89 15.95
N GLY A 384 -8.99 -3.15 16.96
CA GLY A 384 -8.84 -1.70 17.00
C GLY A 384 -7.38 -1.21 17.05
N ALA A 385 -6.42 -2.07 17.39
CA ALA A 385 -4.98 -1.75 17.32
C ALA A 385 -4.41 -1.84 15.89
N LEU A 386 -5.09 -2.53 14.97
CA LEU A 386 -4.59 -2.89 13.64
C LEU A 386 -4.85 -1.77 12.63
N THR A 387 -4.19 -0.65 12.78
CA THR A 387 -4.41 0.57 11.96
C THR A 387 -3.94 0.44 10.51
N ASN A 388 -3.27 -0.66 10.16
CA ASN A 388 -2.87 -0.98 8.79
C ASN A 388 -3.90 -1.82 8.02
N LEU A 389 -5.00 -2.25 8.66
CA LEU A 389 -6.04 -3.03 7.99
C LEU A 389 -6.64 -2.25 6.81
N THR A 390 -6.67 -2.93 5.66
CA THR A 390 -7.30 -2.50 4.41
C THR A 390 -8.50 -3.36 4.05
N LYS A 391 -8.49 -4.64 4.46
CA LYS A 391 -9.57 -5.58 4.19
C LYS A 391 -9.87 -6.45 5.42
N LEU A 392 -11.16 -6.54 5.76
CA LEU A 392 -11.64 -7.32 6.90
C LEU A 392 -12.95 -8.05 6.54
N ASP A 393 -12.94 -9.36 6.70
CA ASP A 393 -14.17 -10.17 6.68
C ASP A 393 -14.41 -10.77 8.07
N VAL A 394 -15.49 -10.36 8.71
CA VAL A 394 -15.98 -10.88 10.00
C VAL A 394 -17.41 -11.40 9.89
N SER A 395 -17.83 -11.72 8.67
CA SER A 395 -19.16 -12.28 8.41
C SER A 395 -19.37 -13.65 9.10
N TYR A 396 -20.63 -14.02 9.31
CA TYR A 396 -21.00 -15.27 9.98
C TYR A 396 -20.37 -15.43 11.36
N ASN A 397 -20.60 -14.43 12.22
CA ASN A 397 -20.18 -14.42 13.62
C ASN A 397 -21.36 -14.06 14.55
N SER A 398 -21.10 -13.66 15.77
CA SER A 398 -22.12 -13.23 16.75
C SER A 398 -21.88 -11.80 17.22
N LEU A 399 -21.41 -10.94 16.32
CA LEU A 399 -21.08 -9.53 16.62
C LEU A 399 -22.34 -8.71 16.83
N THR A 400 -22.32 -7.83 17.81
CA THR A 400 -23.40 -6.85 18.06
C THR A 400 -22.97 -5.42 17.75
N SER A 401 -21.67 -5.19 17.50
CA SER A 401 -21.10 -3.88 17.18
C SER A 401 -19.79 -4.02 16.42
N ILE A 402 -19.56 -3.11 15.49
CA ILE A 402 -18.29 -2.92 14.77
C ILE A 402 -17.54 -1.66 15.25
N ALA A 403 -18.03 -0.96 16.27
CA ALA A 403 -17.40 0.26 16.80
C ALA A 403 -15.88 0.13 17.13
N PRO A 404 -15.36 -1.01 17.60
CA PRO A 404 -13.93 -1.12 17.90
C PRO A 404 -12.99 -0.90 16.70
N ILE A 405 -13.44 -1.10 15.47
CA ILE A 405 -12.59 -0.91 14.27
C ILE A 405 -12.59 0.52 13.73
N ALA A 406 -13.19 1.49 14.42
CA ALA A 406 -13.19 2.91 14.05
C ALA A 406 -11.78 3.53 13.85
N THR A 407 -10.77 2.92 14.43
CA THR A 407 -9.35 3.33 14.32
C THR A 407 -8.65 2.78 13.07
N CYS A 408 -9.26 1.83 12.37
CA CYS A 408 -8.71 1.22 11.16
C CYS A 408 -8.97 2.11 9.93
N VAL A 409 -8.45 3.32 9.93
CA VAL A 409 -8.76 4.38 8.94
C VAL A 409 -8.35 4.06 7.49
N LYS A 410 -7.55 3.02 7.28
CA LYS A 410 -7.16 2.52 5.95
C LYS A 410 -8.12 1.46 5.41
N LEU A 411 -9.11 1.05 6.21
CA LEU A 411 -10.03 -0.02 5.82
C LEU A 411 -10.88 0.42 4.63
N SER A 412 -10.72 -0.27 3.52
CA SER A 412 -11.44 -0.03 2.26
C SER A 412 -12.53 -1.07 1.97
N TYR A 413 -12.38 -2.26 2.54
CA TYR A 413 -13.29 -3.39 2.36
C TYR A 413 -13.69 -3.98 3.72
N LEU A 414 -15.00 -4.01 4.01
CA LEU A 414 -15.56 -4.58 5.24
C LEU A 414 -16.75 -5.49 4.92
N GLU A 415 -16.62 -6.78 5.26
CA GLU A 415 -17.72 -7.73 5.32
C GLU A 415 -18.06 -8.07 6.77
N ALA A 416 -19.27 -7.76 7.19
CA ALA A 416 -19.81 -8.04 8.51
C ALA A 416 -21.26 -8.61 8.46
N GLY A 417 -21.61 -9.21 7.33
CA GLY A 417 -22.90 -9.87 7.14
C GLY A 417 -23.09 -11.08 8.06
N ASN A 418 -24.34 -11.50 8.24
CA ASN A 418 -24.68 -12.65 9.08
C ASN A 418 -24.14 -12.53 10.51
N ASN A 419 -24.50 -11.42 11.17
CA ASN A 419 -24.17 -11.12 12.55
C ASN A 419 -25.43 -10.70 13.33
N SER A 420 -25.29 -9.98 14.43
CA SER A 420 -26.39 -9.40 15.21
C SER A 420 -26.23 -7.90 15.42
N LEU A 421 -25.72 -7.20 14.41
CA LEU A 421 -25.48 -5.76 14.47
C LEU A 421 -26.83 -5.02 14.54
N THR A 422 -26.95 -4.08 15.47
CA THR A 422 -28.13 -3.22 15.61
C THR A 422 -27.86 -1.79 15.16
N ASN A 423 -26.61 -1.42 14.96
CA ASN A 423 -26.17 -0.13 14.43
C ASN A 423 -24.78 -0.27 13.77
N LEU A 424 -24.44 0.73 12.96
CA LEU A 424 -23.16 0.80 12.25
C LEU A 424 -22.21 1.84 12.88
N GLY A 425 -22.35 2.11 14.18
CA GLY A 425 -21.53 3.11 14.87
C GLY A 425 -20.04 2.96 14.50
N ALA A 426 -19.42 4.05 14.10
CA ALA A 426 -18.03 4.19 13.70
C ALA A 426 -17.70 4.04 12.19
N VAL A 427 -18.59 3.61 11.30
CA VAL A 427 -18.26 3.55 9.86
C VAL A 427 -17.96 4.92 9.25
N ASP A 428 -18.53 6.00 9.80
CA ASP A 428 -18.22 7.39 9.45
C ASP A 428 -16.78 7.82 9.76
N ASN A 429 -16.06 7.03 10.58
CA ASN A 429 -14.64 7.21 10.87
C ASN A 429 -13.72 6.40 9.94
N LEU A 430 -14.26 5.75 8.91
CA LEU A 430 -13.52 4.93 7.95
C LEU A 430 -13.48 5.63 6.56
N PRO A 431 -12.65 6.65 6.38
CA PRO A 431 -12.67 7.50 5.18
C PRO A 431 -12.25 6.78 3.89
N ALA A 432 -11.56 5.65 4.01
CA ALA A 432 -11.11 4.86 2.87
C ALA A 432 -12.15 3.81 2.42
N LEU A 433 -13.29 3.68 3.14
CA LEU A 433 -14.25 2.60 2.89
C LEU A 433 -14.93 2.77 1.53
N THR A 434 -14.78 1.76 0.68
CA THR A 434 -15.38 1.66 -0.65
C THR A 434 -16.37 0.50 -0.78
N HIS A 435 -16.19 -0.54 0.00
CA HIS A 435 -17.06 -1.72 0.05
C HIS A 435 -17.55 -1.97 1.47
N LEU A 436 -18.86 -2.09 1.65
CA LEU A 436 -19.49 -2.43 2.93
C LEU A 436 -20.61 -3.47 2.73
N GLY A 437 -20.40 -4.67 3.30
CA GLY A 437 -21.40 -5.73 3.38
C GLY A 437 -21.85 -5.96 4.83
N VAL A 438 -23.11 -5.63 5.14
CA VAL A 438 -23.72 -5.82 6.47
C VAL A 438 -25.09 -6.50 6.38
N SER A 439 -25.27 -7.30 5.34
CA SER A 439 -26.50 -8.06 5.12
C SER A 439 -26.76 -9.07 6.23
N ASN A 440 -28.03 -9.40 6.43
CA ASN A 440 -28.46 -10.36 7.44
C ASN A 440 -27.99 -9.99 8.86
N ASN A 441 -28.44 -8.81 9.30
CA ASN A 441 -28.23 -8.26 10.63
C ASN A 441 -29.56 -7.79 11.24
N LYS A 442 -29.53 -6.89 12.21
CA LYS A 442 -30.71 -6.31 12.90
C LYS A 442 -30.67 -4.79 12.84
N LEU A 443 -30.24 -4.23 11.70
CA LEU A 443 -30.17 -2.79 11.50
C LEU A 443 -31.56 -2.23 11.27
N THR A 444 -31.90 -1.15 11.95
CA THR A 444 -33.14 -0.40 11.75
C THR A 444 -32.88 0.98 11.14
N GLU A 445 -31.64 1.47 11.26
CA GLU A 445 -31.21 2.81 10.82
C GLU A 445 -29.87 2.73 10.09
N VAL A 446 -29.72 3.53 9.02
CA VAL A 446 -28.51 3.60 8.20
C VAL A 446 -28.04 5.03 7.92
N ASP A 447 -28.59 6.02 8.63
CA ASP A 447 -28.32 7.45 8.43
C ASP A 447 -26.83 7.80 8.56
N ILE A 448 -26.09 7.07 9.38
CA ILE A 448 -24.65 7.25 9.57
C ILE A 448 -23.88 7.05 8.25
N LEU A 449 -24.40 6.23 7.33
CA LEU A 449 -23.78 5.98 6.03
C LEU A 449 -23.77 7.21 5.12
N ALA A 450 -24.57 8.25 5.41
CA ALA A 450 -24.57 9.50 4.64
C ALA A 450 -23.17 10.16 4.58
N GLY A 451 -22.32 9.90 5.57
CA GLY A 451 -20.92 10.36 5.61
C GLY A 451 -19.93 9.54 4.79
N CYS A 452 -20.32 8.32 4.40
CA CYS A 452 -19.44 7.36 3.71
C CYS A 452 -19.45 7.57 2.19
N THR A 453 -19.21 8.79 1.72
CA THR A 453 -19.33 9.19 0.30
C THR A 453 -18.34 8.49 -0.65
N GLY A 454 -17.36 7.76 -0.13
CA GLY A 454 -16.42 6.93 -0.88
C GLY A 454 -16.97 5.56 -1.29
N LEU A 455 -18.14 5.14 -0.74
CA LEU A 455 -18.72 3.83 -1.04
C LEU A 455 -19.06 3.68 -2.52
N THR A 456 -18.60 2.59 -3.10
CA THR A 456 -18.93 2.11 -4.44
C THR A 456 -19.81 0.87 -4.40
N GLU A 457 -19.71 0.06 -3.34
CA GLU A 457 -20.53 -1.14 -3.13
C GLU A 457 -21.09 -1.14 -1.71
N LEU A 458 -22.42 -1.32 -1.61
CA LEU A 458 -23.14 -1.37 -0.34
C LEU A 458 -24.17 -2.50 -0.36
N SER A 459 -24.07 -3.42 0.60
CA SER A 459 -25.09 -4.43 0.85
C SER A 459 -25.61 -4.35 2.28
N ILE A 460 -26.88 -3.98 2.42
CA ILE A 460 -27.64 -3.88 3.67
C ILE A 460 -28.86 -4.80 3.65
N ALA A 461 -28.86 -5.79 2.78
CA ALA A 461 -29.97 -6.72 2.58
C ALA A 461 -30.33 -7.51 3.86
N SER A 462 -31.57 -7.96 3.96
CA SER A 462 -32.04 -8.78 5.09
C SER A 462 -31.75 -8.13 6.47
N ASN A 463 -32.30 -6.93 6.65
CA ASN A 463 -32.31 -6.16 7.89
C ASN A 463 -33.75 -5.68 8.20
N ASP A 464 -33.91 -4.83 9.20
CA ASP A 464 -35.20 -4.25 9.59
C ASP A 464 -35.27 -2.74 9.24
N ILE A 465 -34.68 -2.34 8.08
CA ILE A 465 -34.53 -0.94 7.67
C ILE A 465 -35.82 -0.46 7.02
N THR A 466 -36.30 0.71 7.46
CA THR A 466 -37.53 1.33 6.92
C THR A 466 -37.25 2.59 6.10
N ASP A 467 -36.14 3.29 6.37
CA ASP A 467 -35.75 4.55 5.70
C ASP A 467 -34.29 4.48 5.22
N ILE A 468 -34.08 4.79 3.94
CA ILE A 468 -32.78 4.90 3.29
C ILE A 468 -32.57 6.29 2.66
N SER A 469 -33.38 7.28 3.01
CA SER A 469 -33.37 8.63 2.42
C SER A 469 -32.02 9.33 2.57
N ALA A 470 -31.31 9.08 3.67
CA ALA A 470 -29.96 9.60 3.95
C ALA A 470 -28.90 9.15 2.93
N LEU A 471 -29.11 8.01 2.24
CA LEU A 471 -28.17 7.46 1.27
C LEU A 471 -28.15 8.22 -0.07
N SER A 472 -28.98 9.25 -0.24
CA SER A 472 -28.95 10.15 -1.40
C SER A 472 -27.58 10.86 -1.58
N THR A 473 -26.75 10.91 -0.54
CA THR A 473 -25.38 11.49 -0.57
C THR A 473 -24.34 10.58 -1.22
N LEU A 474 -24.63 9.28 -1.37
CA LEU A 474 -23.72 8.27 -1.88
C LEU A 474 -23.68 8.27 -3.42
N VAL A 475 -23.15 9.34 -4.00
CA VAL A 475 -23.15 9.57 -5.45
C VAL A 475 -22.19 8.66 -6.23
N ASN A 476 -21.20 8.08 -5.55
CA ASN A 476 -20.22 7.16 -6.12
C ASN A 476 -20.65 5.69 -6.08
N LEU A 477 -21.83 5.41 -5.50
CA LEU A 477 -22.31 4.05 -5.33
C LEU A 477 -22.65 3.44 -6.71
N GLU A 478 -22.01 2.32 -7.04
CA GLU A 478 -22.19 1.57 -8.28
C GLU A 478 -23.11 0.34 -8.09
N VAL A 479 -22.97 -0.34 -6.95
CA VAL A 479 -23.77 -1.52 -6.62
C VAL A 479 -24.43 -1.33 -5.26
N PHE A 480 -25.75 -1.45 -5.23
CA PHE A 480 -26.53 -1.29 -4.01
C PHE A 480 -27.56 -2.41 -3.85
N ASP A 481 -27.42 -3.16 -2.75
CA ASP A 481 -28.37 -4.20 -2.36
C ASP A 481 -28.97 -3.87 -0.99
N PHE A 482 -30.27 -3.59 -0.98
CA PHE A 482 -31.09 -3.39 0.22
C PHE A 482 -32.31 -4.32 0.24
N SER A 483 -32.24 -5.42 -0.50
CA SER A 483 -33.32 -6.41 -0.57
C SER A 483 -33.70 -6.98 0.80
N TYR A 484 -34.92 -7.49 0.94
CA TYR A 484 -35.41 -8.06 2.21
C TYR A 484 -35.33 -7.08 3.39
N ASN A 485 -35.97 -5.90 3.23
CA ASN A 485 -36.10 -4.88 4.26
C ASN A 485 -37.58 -4.39 4.31
N GLU A 486 -37.84 -3.29 4.99
CA GLU A 486 -39.18 -2.68 5.11
C GLU A 486 -39.24 -1.28 4.44
N VAL A 487 -38.39 -1.03 3.44
CA VAL A 487 -38.25 0.27 2.79
C VAL A 487 -39.48 0.58 1.93
N SER A 488 -40.09 1.76 2.13
CA SER A 488 -41.29 2.17 1.39
C SER A 488 -41.02 3.21 0.29
N SER A 489 -39.84 3.84 0.27
CA SER A 489 -39.48 4.85 -0.72
C SER A 489 -37.99 4.88 -1.00
N LEU A 490 -37.61 5.17 -2.25
CA LEU A 490 -36.23 5.37 -2.65
C LEU A 490 -35.76 6.81 -2.34
N PRO A 491 -34.46 7.01 -2.05
CA PRO A 491 -33.88 8.36 -2.02
C PRO A 491 -33.98 9.02 -3.41
N GLN A 492 -33.89 10.34 -3.41
CA GLN A 492 -33.71 11.10 -4.64
C GLN A 492 -32.21 11.36 -4.84
N TRP A 493 -31.53 10.50 -5.60
CA TRP A 493 -30.15 10.73 -5.95
C TRP A 493 -30.01 11.88 -6.95
N PRO A 494 -28.91 12.65 -6.89
CA PRO A 494 -28.67 13.69 -7.87
C PRO A 494 -28.34 13.11 -9.25
N ASP A 495 -28.55 13.93 -10.29
CA ASP A 495 -28.11 13.59 -11.65
C ASP A 495 -26.61 13.29 -11.67
N GLY A 496 -26.20 12.18 -12.32
CA GLY A 496 -24.80 11.75 -12.37
C GLY A 496 -24.37 10.84 -11.23
N CYS A 497 -25.28 10.31 -10.43
CA CYS A 497 -25.01 9.18 -9.54
C CYS A 497 -24.50 7.98 -10.35
N ALA A 498 -23.43 7.32 -9.85
CA ALA A 498 -22.72 6.25 -10.56
C ALA A 498 -23.44 4.88 -10.54
N LEU A 499 -24.66 4.82 -9.99
CA LEU A 499 -25.40 3.58 -9.73
C LEU A 499 -25.65 2.79 -11.02
N ARG A 500 -25.18 1.53 -11.03
CA ARG A 500 -25.29 0.59 -12.16
C ARG A 500 -26.20 -0.58 -11.87
N THR A 501 -26.16 -1.07 -10.64
CA THR A 501 -26.96 -2.20 -10.18
C THR A 501 -27.64 -1.86 -8.86
N ILE A 502 -28.94 -2.06 -8.80
CA ILE A 502 -29.71 -1.87 -7.58
C ILE A 502 -30.63 -3.07 -7.36
N ASP A 503 -30.59 -3.62 -6.15
CA ASP A 503 -31.52 -4.64 -5.68
C ASP A 503 -32.29 -4.14 -4.45
N GLY A 504 -33.58 -3.88 -4.64
CA GLY A 504 -34.52 -3.53 -3.59
C GLY A 504 -35.69 -4.52 -3.53
N SER A 505 -35.46 -5.75 -3.96
CA SER A 505 -36.46 -6.82 -3.93
C SER A 505 -36.96 -7.10 -2.52
N TYR A 506 -38.21 -7.55 -2.38
CA TYR A 506 -38.81 -7.88 -1.07
C TYR A 506 -38.76 -6.70 -0.08
N ASN A 507 -39.40 -5.60 -0.47
CA ASN A 507 -39.60 -4.38 0.32
C ASN A 507 -41.06 -3.90 0.25
N ALA A 508 -41.33 -2.69 0.68
CA ALA A 508 -42.66 -2.07 0.62
C ALA A 508 -42.70 -0.86 -0.34
N LEU A 509 -41.87 -0.86 -1.40
CA LEU A 509 -41.76 0.25 -2.34
C LEU A 509 -43.02 0.42 -3.15
N GLU A 510 -43.61 1.63 -3.13
CA GLU A 510 -44.76 2.00 -3.95
C GLU A 510 -44.34 2.65 -5.28
N SER A 511 -43.11 3.19 -5.36
CA SER A 511 -42.56 3.92 -6.51
C SER A 511 -41.07 3.76 -6.63
N ILE A 512 -40.57 3.76 -7.88
CA ILE A 512 -39.16 3.78 -8.24
C ILE A 512 -38.72 5.09 -8.87
N SER A 513 -39.47 6.17 -8.66
CA SER A 513 -39.17 7.51 -9.21
C SER A 513 -37.80 8.05 -8.77
N GLY A 514 -37.22 7.57 -7.67
CA GLY A 514 -35.87 7.88 -7.24
C GLY A 514 -34.79 7.44 -8.21
N LEU A 515 -35.09 6.53 -9.15
CA LEU A 515 -34.13 6.05 -10.17
C LEU A 515 -34.22 6.83 -11.50
N LYS A 516 -35.06 7.84 -11.57
CA LYS A 516 -35.25 8.64 -12.79
C LYS A 516 -33.95 9.33 -13.18
N ASN A 517 -33.63 9.33 -14.49
CA ASN A 517 -32.47 9.97 -15.10
C ASN A 517 -31.10 9.39 -14.68
N MET A 518 -31.05 8.21 -14.07
CA MET A 518 -29.79 7.54 -13.77
C MET A 518 -29.17 6.97 -15.03
N GLN A 519 -28.15 7.65 -15.57
CA GLN A 519 -27.61 7.34 -16.90
C GLN A 519 -26.75 6.07 -16.91
N ASP A 520 -26.11 5.71 -15.79
CA ASP A 520 -25.24 4.53 -15.68
C ASP A 520 -26.01 3.26 -15.26
N LEU A 521 -27.28 3.41 -14.87
CA LEU A 521 -28.12 2.32 -14.36
C LEU A 521 -28.35 1.26 -15.45
N SER A 522 -27.99 0.01 -15.14
CA SER A 522 -28.05 -1.11 -16.08
C SER A 522 -28.93 -2.26 -15.61
N TYR A 523 -28.97 -2.52 -14.32
CA TYR A 523 -29.72 -3.63 -13.74
C TYR A 523 -30.54 -3.16 -12.54
N VAL A 524 -31.85 -3.44 -12.58
CA VAL A 524 -32.82 -3.07 -11.54
C VAL A 524 -33.61 -4.32 -11.12
N TYR A 525 -33.46 -4.69 -9.84
CA TYR A 525 -34.18 -5.79 -9.21
C TYR A 525 -35.07 -5.21 -8.11
N MET A 526 -36.39 -5.22 -8.33
CA MET A 526 -37.43 -4.64 -7.45
C MET A 526 -38.63 -5.59 -7.31
N ASP A 527 -38.39 -6.89 -7.46
CA ASP A 527 -39.45 -7.88 -7.33
C ASP A 527 -40.02 -7.92 -5.90
N TYR A 528 -41.29 -8.37 -5.80
CA TYR A 528 -42.03 -8.44 -4.54
C TYR A 528 -42.05 -7.12 -3.75
N ASN A 529 -42.56 -6.07 -4.40
CA ASN A 529 -42.87 -4.75 -3.85
C ASN A 529 -44.32 -4.35 -4.14
N GLN A 530 -44.68 -3.08 -4.05
CA GLN A 530 -45.99 -2.52 -4.33
C GLN A 530 -45.93 -1.49 -5.48
N ILE A 531 -44.99 -1.67 -6.43
CA ILE A 531 -44.76 -0.75 -7.53
C ILE A 531 -45.86 -0.86 -8.56
N THR A 532 -46.39 0.28 -8.97
CA THR A 532 -47.49 0.35 -9.94
C THR A 532 -47.06 0.85 -11.32
N SER A 533 -45.91 1.52 -11.44
CA SER A 533 -45.38 2.05 -12.70
C SER A 533 -43.85 1.95 -12.78
N VAL A 534 -43.38 1.68 -14.01
CA VAL A 534 -41.93 1.65 -14.35
C VAL A 534 -41.55 2.73 -15.36
N GLU A 535 -42.44 3.68 -15.66
CA GLU A 535 -42.26 4.70 -16.69
C GLU A 535 -41.01 5.60 -16.44
N ASP A 536 -40.70 5.88 -15.17
CA ASP A 536 -39.53 6.71 -14.81
C ASP A 536 -38.20 6.09 -15.26
N LEU A 537 -38.12 4.77 -15.41
CA LEU A 537 -36.92 4.07 -15.89
C LEU A 537 -36.68 4.26 -17.40
N ALA A 538 -37.66 4.70 -18.18
CA ALA A 538 -37.48 4.96 -19.61
C ALA A 538 -36.46 6.08 -19.90
N SER A 539 -36.12 6.89 -18.90
CA SER A 539 -35.08 7.91 -18.97
C SER A 539 -33.65 7.39 -18.71
N CYS A 540 -33.51 6.09 -18.35
CA CYS A 540 -32.21 5.45 -18.03
C CYS A 540 -31.66 4.75 -19.29
N TYR A 541 -30.86 5.43 -20.10
CA TYR A 541 -30.47 4.98 -21.44
C TYR A 541 -29.56 3.76 -21.50
N ASN A 542 -28.85 3.43 -20.40
CA ASN A 542 -27.97 2.26 -20.30
C ASN A 542 -28.66 1.03 -19.68
N LEU A 543 -29.99 1.11 -19.46
CA LEU A 543 -30.74 0.05 -18.80
C LEU A 543 -30.83 -1.19 -19.69
N VAL A 544 -30.49 -2.34 -19.14
CA VAL A 544 -30.43 -3.65 -19.80
C VAL A 544 -31.60 -4.53 -19.34
N MET A 545 -31.80 -4.58 -18.00
CA MET A 545 -32.77 -5.49 -17.40
C MET A 545 -33.46 -4.85 -16.20
N VAL A 546 -34.78 -5.08 -16.12
CA VAL A 546 -35.62 -4.73 -14.98
C VAL A 546 -36.42 -5.95 -14.54
N ASN A 547 -36.30 -6.29 -13.26
CA ASN A 547 -37.13 -7.30 -12.61
C ASN A 547 -38.09 -6.62 -11.64
N VAL A 548 -39.40 -6.67 -11.94
CA VAL A 548 -40.48 -6.15 -11.10
C VAL A 548 -41.60 -7.19 -10.92
N TYR A 549 -41.23 -8.48 -10.96
CA TYR A 549 -42.11 -9.59 -10.69
C TYR A 549 -42.74 -9.47 -9.29
N GLY A 550 -43.97 -9.88 -9.10
CA GLY A 550 -44.66 -9.78 -7.80
C GLY A 550 -45.03 -8.35 -7.40
N ASN A 551 -45.22 -7.44 -8.37
CA ASN A 551 -45.71 -6.07 -8.19
C ASN A 551 -47.04 -5.84 -8.89
N GLU A 552 -47.64 -4.67 -8.77
CA GLU A 552 -48.92 -4.27 -9.41
C GLU A 552 -48.70 -3.40 -10.66
N VAL A 553 -47.68 -3.74 -11.47
CA VAL A 553 -47.29 -2.92 -12.64
C VAL A 553 -48.32 -3.07 -13.78
N GLY A 554 -48.94 -1.97 -14.14
CA GLY A 554 -50.02 -1.95 -15.16
C GLY A 554 -49.52 -2.09 -16.60
N SER A 555 -48.35 -1.52 -16.94
CA SER A 555 -47.72 -1.62 -18.28
C SER A 555 -46.19 -1.47 -18.15
N VAL A 556 -45.48 -2.17 -19.06
CA VAL A 556 -44.02 -2.09 -19.24
C VAL A 556 -43.62 -1.60 -20.64
N ASP A 557 -44.60 -1.11 -21.44
CA ASP A 557 -44.40 -0.71 -22.84
C ASP A 557 -43.28 0.32 -22.99
N ALA A 558 -43.19 1.28 -22.05
CA ALA A 558 -42.17 2.31 -22.04
C ALA A 558 -40.74 1.75 -22.00
N LEU A 559 -40.52 0.54 -21.48
CA LEU A 559 -39.20 -0.12 -21.39
C LEU A 559 -39.00 -1.08 -22.58
N THR A 560 -40.00 -1.85 -22.93
CA THR A 560 -39.91 -2.84 -24.02
C THR A 560 -39.71 -2.20 -25.38
N GLU A 561 -40.25 -0.99 -25.60
CA GLU A 561 -40.01 -0.18 -26.81
C GLU A 561 -38.51 0.20 -26.97
N HIS A 562 -37.73 0.21 -25.89
CA HIS A 562 -36.29 0.48 -25.87
C HIS A 562 -35.43 -0.79 -25.84
N ASN A 563 -36.03 -2.00 -26.09
CA ASN A 563 -35.39 -3.31 -26.02
C ASN A 563 -34.81 -3.68 -24.64
N ILE A 564 -35.38 -3.13 -23.57
CA ILE A 564 -35.03 -3.48 -22.20
C ILE A 564 -35.72 -4.81 -21.85
N ILE A 565 -35.00 -5.73 -21.23
CA ILE A 565 -35.57 -6.99 -20.75
C ILE A 565 -36.34 -6.72 -19.46
N VAL A 566 -37.66 -6.99 -19.48
CA VAL A 566 -38.49 -6.77 -18.29
C VAL A 566 -39.12 -8.08 -17.84
N ASN A 567 -38.89 -8.45 -16.58
CA ASN A 567 -39.61 -9.52 -15.90
C ASN A 567 -40.69 -8.92 -15.00
N TYR A 568 -42.00 -9.24 -15.29
CA TYR A 568 -43.15 -8.71 -14.54
C TYR A 568 -44.30 -9.68 -14.59
N ASP A 569 -45.27 -9.54 -13.68
CA ASP A 569 -46.59 -10.20 -13.74
C ASP A 569 -47.56 -9.33 -14.50
N PRO A 570 -48.09 -9.76 -15.66
CA PRO A 570 -49.15 -9.01 -16.33
C PRO A 570 -50.42 -9.05 -15.47
N THR A 571 -50.90 -7.88 -15.04
CA THR A 571 -52.16 -7.71 -14.28
C THR A 571 -53.38 -7.90 -15.14
#